data_647702f0298a5bf3e2a7960ef5e932a5
#
_entry.id   647702f0298a5bf3e2a7960ef5e932a5
#
_cell.length_a   1.000
_cell.length_b   1.000
_cell.length_c   1.000
_cell.angle_alpha   90.00
_cell.angle_beta   90.00
_cell.angle_gamma   90.00
#
_symmetry.space_group_name_H-M   'P 1'
#
loop_
_entity.id
_entity.type
_entity.pdbx_description
1 polymer ?
#
loop_
_entity_poly.entity_id
_entity_poly.type
_entity_poly.pdbx_seq_one_letter_code
_entity_poly.pdbx_strand_id
1 'polypeptide(L)'
;VVAFMIEKIHMYKNGKGKAFSYFTIVARNYLILNNNSNYKRYKDTDVMSALPESFDKENNFREEIKNDEYRTFNIRMLEYWDKHLENYFPKKRDMQIADAVLELFRRANYIENFNKKSLYLLIREMTGHPTHYITKVVNKMKQRQMELYTEFDRDGDIKI
;
A
#
# COMPACT_ATOMS: atom_id res chain seq x y z
N VAL A 1 -3.88 -12.85 -14.50
CA VAL A 1 -5.24 -12.23 -14.48
C VAL A 1 -6.26 -13.19 -13.85
N VAL A 2 -6.45 -14.41 -14.40
CA VAL A 2 -7.48 -15.35 -13.92
C VAL A 2 -7.27 -15.71 -12.44
N ALA A 3 -6.06 -16.09 -12.03
CA ALA A 3 -5.75 -16.39 -10.63
C ALA A 3 -6.08 -15.22 -9.69
N PHE A 4 -5.74 -14.00 -10.08
CA PHE A 4 -6.07 -12.79 -9.33
C PHE A 4 -7.59 -12.52 -9.27
N MET A 5 -8.32 -12.81 -10.34
CA MET A 5 -9.78 -12.68 -10.34
C MET A 5 -10.43 -13.70 -9.40
N ILE A 6 -9.93 -14.94 -9.37
CA ILE A 6 -10.39 -15.99 -8.44
C ILE A 6 -10.14 -15.56 -7.00
N GLU A 7 -8.96 -15.03 -6.70
CA GLU A 7 -8.61 -14.49 -5.38
C GLU A 7 -9.57 -13.36 -4.94
N LYS A 8 -10.07 -12.56 -5.88
CA LYS A 8 -10.99 -11.43 -5.61
C LYS A 8 -12.47 -11.77 -5.69
N ILE A 9 -12.84 -13.03 -6.00
CA ILE A 9 -14.23 -13.44 -6.20
C ILE A 9 -15.08 -13.22 -4.93
N HIS A 10 -14.50 -13.44 -3.75
CA HIS A 10 -15.18 -13.25 -2.47
C HIS A 10 -15.53 -11.79 -2.15
N MET A 11 -14.90 -10.83 -2.82
CA MET A 11 -15.20 -9.39 -2.66
C MET A 11 -16.42 -8.94 -3.49
N TYR A 12 -16.85 -9.75 -4.45
CA TYR A 12 -18.05 -9.45 -5.22
C TYR A 12 -19.30 -9.65 -4.36
N LYS A 13 -20.14 -8.60 -4.29
CA LYS A 13 -21.41 -8.65 -3.58
C LYS A 13 -22.58 -8.61 -4.59
N ASN A 14 -23.37 -9.66 -4.58
CA ASN A 14 -24.61 -9.71 -5.38
C ASN A 14 -25.51 -8.48 -5.05
N GLY A 15 -26.06 -7.83 -6.09
CA GLY A 15 -26.91 -6.65 -5.95
C GLY A 15 -26.22 -5.28 -6.09
N LYS A 16 -24.89 -5.21 -6.17
CA LYS A 16 -24.15 -3.94 -6.41
C LYS A 16 -23.72 -3.69 -7.86
N GLY A 17 -24.25 -4.46 -8.79
CA GLY A 17 -23.95 -4.35 -10.23
C GLY A 17 -23.70 -5.70 -10.89
N LYS A 18 -23.54 -5.68 -12.21
CA LYS A 18 -23.29 -6.91 -12.96
C LYS A 18 -21.90 -7.46 -12.66
N ALA A 19 -21.81 -8.76 -12.35
CA ALA A 19 -20.55 -9.45 -12.06
C ALA A 19 -19.49 -9.21 -13.16
N PHE A 20 -19.92 -9.25 -14.42
CA PHE A 20 -19.05 -8.97 -15.57
C PHE A 20 -18.38 -7.59 -15.47
N SER A 21 -19.14 -6.54 -15.15
CA SER A 21 -18.60 -5.18 -15.02
C SER A 21 -17.59 -5.09 -13.88
N TYR A 22 -17.86 -5.72 -12.73
CA TYR A 22 -16.95 -5.78 -11.60
C TYR A 22 -15.63 -6.45 -11.99
N PHE A 23 -15.69 -7.66 -12.54
CA PHE A 23 -14.49 -8.41 -12.90
C PHE A 23 -13.72 -7.78 -14.06
N THR A 24 -14.39 -7.09 -14.98
CA THR A 24 -13.71 -6.31 -16.03
C THR A 24 -12.86 -5.20 -15.44
N ILE A 25 -13.36 -4.48 -14.43
CA ILE A 25 -12.59 -3.43 -13.74
C ILE A 25 -11.41 -4.06 -12.98
N VAL A 26 -11.63 -5.15 -12.26
CA VAL A 26 -10.58 -5.87 -11.52
C VAL A 26 -9.49 -6.36 -12.47
N ALA A 27 -9.85 -6.97 -13.59
CA ALA A 27 -8.90 -7.45 -14.59
C ALA A 27 -8.13 -6.31 -15.25
N ARG A 28 -8.80 -5.22 -15.61
CA ARG A 28 -8.18 -4.02 -16.18
C ARG A 28 -7.15 -3.41 -15.23
N ASN A 29 -7.51 -3.23 -13.97
CA ASN A 29 -6.62 -2.67 -12.97
C ASN A 29 -5.39 -3.55 -12.75
N TYR A 30 -5.58 -4.88 -12.69
CA TYR A 30 -4.49 -5.84 -12.62
C TYR A 30 -3.54 -5.74 -13.82
N LEU A 31 -4.08 -5.68 -15.04
CA LEU A 31 -3.27 -5.56 -16.26
C LEU A 31 -2.49 -4.26 -16.31
N ILE A 32 -3.10 -3.14 -15.91
CA ILE A 32 -2.42 -1.84 -15.81
C ILE A 32 -1.26 -1.94 -14.82
N LEU A 33 -1.50 -2.46 -13.62
CA LEU A 33 -0.46 -2.62 -12.59
C LEU A 33 0.68 -3.52 -13.07
N ASN A 34 0.35 -4.63 -13.72
CA ASN A 34 1.35 -5.58 -14.21
C ASN A 34 2.19 -4.99 -15.36
N ASN A 35 1.55 -4.32 -16.31
CA ASN A 35 2.28 -3.67 -17.43
C ASN A 35 3.21 -2.58 -16.93
N ASN A 36 2.76 -1.80 -15.97
CA ASN A 36 3.54 -0.71 -15.42
C ASN A 36 4.73 -1.23 -14.59
N SER A 37 4.52 -2.28 -13.79
CA SER A 37 5.61 -2.96 -13.07
C SER A 37 6.67 -3.51 -14.03
N ASN A 38 6.25 -4.13 -15.15
CA ASN A 38 7.15 -4.63 -16.16
C ASN A 38 7.89 -3.49 -16.89
N TYR A 39 7.20 -2.39 -17.20
CA TYR A 39 7.81 -1.22 -17.82
C TYR A 39 8.85 -0.56 -16.89
N LYS A 40 8.55 -0.47 -15.59
CA LYS A 40 9.51 0.04 -14.62
C LYS A 40 10.76 -0.84 -14.54
N ARG A 41 10.60 -2.16 -14.45
CA ARG A 41 11.73 -3.10 -14.46
C ARG A 41 12.57 -2.97 -15.72
N TYR A 42 11.93 -2.85 -16.88
CA TYR A 42 12.62 -2.65 -18.16
C TYR A 42 13.43 -1.36 -18.16
N LYS A 43 12.81 -0.24 -17.72
CA LYS A 43 13.48 1.07 -17.63
C LYS A 43 14.64 1.07 -16.64
N ASP A 44 14.46 0.44 -15.48
CA ASP A 44 15.50 0.34 -14.44
C ASP A 44 16.69 -0.51 -14.94
N THR A 45 16.42 -1.54 -15.75
CA THR A 45 17.46 -2.38 -16.37
C THR A 45 18.22 -1.63 -17.48
N ASP A 46 17.53 -0.86 -18.31
CA ASP A 46 18.17 -0.05 -19.37
C ASP A 46 19.05 1.07 -18.81
N VAL A 47 18.61 1.72 -17.74
CA VAL A 47 19.39 2.78 -17.06
C VAL A 47 20.64 2.20 -16.40
N MET A 48 20.58 0.98 -15.84
CA MET A 48 21.74 0.33 -15.24
C MET A 48 22.81 -0.08 -16.25
N SER A 49 22.42 -0.39 -17.48
CA SER A 49 23.38 -0.73 -18.54
C SER A 49 24.08 0.49 -19.17
N ALA A 50 23.55 1.70 -18.94
CA ALA A 50 24.06 2.94 -19.53
C ALA A 50 24.93 3.79 -18.56
N LEU A 51 25.06 3.42 -17.29
CA LEU A 51 25.85 4.17 -16.30
C LEU A 51 27.30 3.66 -16.25
N PRO A 52 28.30 4.56 -16.23
CA PRO A 52 29.70 4.17 -15.99
C PRO A 52 29.84 3.58 -14.57
N GLU A 53 30.62 2.52 -14.45
CA GLU A 53 30.88 1.77 -13.18
C GLU A 53 31.40 2.62 -12.00
N SER A 54 31.78 3.87 -12.22
CA SER A 54 32.33 4.77 -11.20
C SER A 54 31.32 5.68 -10.49
N PHE A 55 30.06 5.69 -10.98
CA PHE A 55 29.05 6.55 -10.39
C PHE A 55 28.25 5.73 -9.36
N ASP A 56 28.53 5.94 -8.05
CA ASP A 56 27.63 5.65 -6.93
C ASP A 56 27.72 4.34 -6.14
N LYS A 57 28.89 3.87 -5.82
CA LYS A 57 28.97 2.89 -4.70
C LYS A 57 28.54 3.52 -3.35
N GLU A 58 28.82 4.80 -3.14
CA GLU A 58 28.55 5.47 -1.86
C GLU A 58 27.09 5.97 -1.73
N ASN A 59 26.50 6.44 -2.82
CA ASN A 59 25.09 6.85 -2.82
C ASN A 59 24.15 5.63 -2.83
N ASN A 60 24.47 4.57 -3.57
CA ASN A 60 23.72 3.33 -3.57
C ASN A 60 23.71 2.67 -2.18
N PHE A 61 24.85 2.66 -1.48
CA PHE A 61 24.94 2.12 -0.13
C PHE A 61 24.08 2.91 0.88
N ARG A 62 24.05 4.23 0.78
CA ARG A 62 23.18 5.08 1.64
C ARG A 62 21.69 4.92 1.32
N GLU A 63 21.36 4.76 0.04
CA GLU A 63 19.97 4.49 -0.37
C GLU A 63 19.51 3.08 0.02
N GLU A 64 20.37 2.09 -0.07
CA GLU A 64 20.10 0.73 0.40
C GLU A 64 19.85 0.70 1.91
N ILE A 65 20.69 1.35 2.73
CA ILE A 65 20.49 1.44 4.19
C ILE A 65 19.15 2.12 4.50
N LYS A 66 18.86 3.27 3.90
CA LYS A 66 17.57 3.95 4.10
C LYS A 66 16.39 3.10 3.68
N ASN A 67 16.50 2.37 2.57
CA ASN A 67 15.46 1.48 2.11
C ASN A 67 15.22 0.32 3.08
N ASP A 68 16.27 -0.22 3.69
CA ASP A 68 16.18 -1.28 4.69
C ASP A 68 15.58 -0.78 6.02
N GLU A 69 15.93 0.43 6.46
CA GLU A 69 15.33 1.07 7.63
C GLU A 69 13.82 1.31 7.42
N TYR A 70 13.44 1.87 6.26
CA TYR A 70 12.03 2.05 5.91
C TYR A 70 11.27 0.73 5.80
N ARG A 71 11.91 -0.31 5.27
CA ARG A 71 11.32 -1.64 5.19
C ARG A 71 11.07 -2.22 6.58
N THR A 72 12.06 -2.11 7.47
CA THR A 72 11.96 -2.56 8.87
C THR A 72 10.87 -1.79 9.60
N PHE A 73 10.86 -0.47 9.50
CA PHE A 73 9.80 0.37 10.07
C PHE A 73 8.41 -0.03 9.58
N ASN A 74 8.24 -0.26 8.27
CA ASN A 74 6.95 -0.65 7.71
C ASN A 74 6.46 -1.99 8.26
N ILE A 75 7.34 -2.97 8.42
CA ILE A 75 7.00 -4.28 9.01
C ILE A 75 6.53 -4.07 10.45
N ARG A 76 7.30 -3.35 11.27
CA ARG A 76 6.95 -3.08 12.68
C ARG A 76 5.67 -2.27 12.82
N MET A 77 5.47 -1.28 11.97
CA MET A 77 4.24 -0.49 11.91
C MET A 77 3.01 -1.38 11.60
N LEU A 78 3.13 -2.30 10.65
CA LEU A 78 2.04 -3.22 10.32
C LEU A 78 1.72 -4.16 11.49
N GLU A 79 2.75 -4.73 12.16
CA GLU A 79 2.58 -5.56 13.36
C GLU A 79 1.90 -4.79 14.51
N TYR A 80 2.27 -3.53 14.71
CA TYR A 80 1.65 -2.65 15.70
C TYR A 80 0.15 -2.47 15.38
N TRP A 81 -0.19 -2.15 14.14
CA TRP A 81 -1.57 -1.92 13.75
C TRP A 81 -2.41 -3.20 13.83
N ASP A 82 -1.86 -4.37 13.48
CA ASP A 82 -2.56 -5.66 13.57
C ASP A 82 -3.02 -5.95 15.01
N LYS A 83 -2.25 -5.52 16.03
CA LYS A 83 -2.59 -5.69 17.44
C LYS A 83 -3.53 -4.61 18.00
N HIS A 84 -3.46 -3.40 17.48
CA HIS A 84 -4.11 -2.24 18.10
C HIS A 84 -5.26 -1.65 17.27
N LEU A 85 -5.54 -2.19 16.08
CA LEU A 85 -6.51 -1.62 15.15
C LEU A 85 -7.90 -1.46 15.77
N GLU A 86 -8.38 -2.49 16.46
CA GLU A 86 -9.71 -2.50 17.10
C GLU A 86 -9.83 -1.43 18.21
N ASN A 87 -8.76 -1.25 18.98
CA ASN A 87 -8.73 -0.25 20.05
C ASN A 87 -8.79 1.19 19.50
N TYR A 88 -8.10 1.42 18.37
CA TYR A 88 -8.07 2.74 17.71
C TYR A 88 -9.35 3.05 16.93
N PHE A 89 -9.99 2.02 16.35
CA PHE A 89 -11.16 2.14 15.48
C PHE A 89 -12.30 1.22 15.92
N PRO A 90 -12.99 1.54 17.02
CA PRO A 90 -14.06 0.69 17.56
C PRO A 90 -15.30 0.62 16.64
N LYS A 91 -15.44 1.57 15.70
CA LYS A 91 -16.52 1.54 14.72
C LYS A 91 -16.16 0.62 13.56
N LYS A 92 -16.98 -0.37 13.28
CA LYS A 92 -16.80 -1.35 12.18
C LYS A 92 -16.45 -0.70 10.84
N ARG A 93 -17.12 0.42 10.50
CA ARG A 93 -16.83 1.18 9.29
C ARG A 93 -15.39 1.73 9.27
N ASP A 94 -14.99 2.38 10.37
CA ASP A 94 -13.68 3.04 10.46
C ASP A 94 -12.57 1.99 10.51
N MET A 95 -12.81 0.84 11.14
CA MET A 95 -11.93 -0.33 11.13
C MET A 95 -11.76 -0.91 9.72
N GLN A 96 -12.84 -1.07 8.96
CA GLN A 96 -12.77 -1.54 7.56
C GLN A 96 -11.95 -0.60 6.67
N ILE A 97 -12.07 0.71 6.89
CA ILE A 97 -11.26 1.69 6.15
C ILE A 97 -9.79 1.58 6.56
N ALA A 98 -9.51 1.48 7.85
CA ALA A 98 -8.14 1.36 8.36
C ALA A 98 -7.47 0.07 7.86
N ASP A 99 -8.17 -1.05 7.89
CA ASP A 99 -7.69 -2.33 7.35
C ASP A 99 -7.40 -2.23 5.84
N ALA A 100 -8.27 -1.57 5.07
CA ALA A 100 -8.01 -1.33 3.66
C ALA A 100 -6.75 -0.47 3.42
N VAL A 101 -6.48 0.51 4.28
CA VAL A 101 -5.23 1.30 4.23
C VAL A 101 -4.03 0.40 4.49
N LEU A 102 -4.06 -0.44 5.52
CA LEU A 102 -2.96 -1.36 5.84
C LEU A 102 -2.72 -2.36 4.71
N GLU A 103 -3.78 -2.84 4.06
CA GLU A 103 -3.66 -3.73 2.92
C GLU A 103 -2.93 -3.07 1.74
N LEU A 104 -3.12 -1.77 1.52
CA LEU A 104 -2.34 -1.02 0.53
C LEU A 104 -0.86 -0.96 0.91
N PHE A 105 -0.52 -0.80 2.19
CA PHE A 105 0.88 -0.85 2.64
C PHE A 105 1.49 -2.25 2.48
N ARG A 106 0.76 -3.32 2.82
CA ARG A 106 1.22 -4.71 2.60
C ARG A 106 1.49 -4.99 1.13
N ARG A 107 0.74 -4.36 0.23
CA ARG A 107 0.86 -4.50 -1.23
C ARG A 107 1.59 -3.34 -1.89
N ALA A 108 2.34 -2.55 -1.13
CA ALA A 108 3.01 -1.35 -1.63
C ALA A 108 3.88 -1.62 -2.87
N ASN A 109 4.58 -2.75 -2.90
CA ASN A 109 5.43 -3.16 -4.03
C ASN A 109 4.65 -3.42 -5.34
N TYR A 110 3.33 -3.62 -5.26
CA TYR A 110 2.46 -3.88 -6.40
C TYR A 110 1.63 -2.65 -6.81
N ILE A 111 1.73 -1.56 -6.04
CA ILE A 111 1.01 -0.31 -6.31
C ILE A 111 1.96 0.66 -6.98
N GLU A 112 1.72 0.92 -8.26
CA GLU A 112 2.59 1.78 -9.05
C GLU A 112 2.43 3.26 -8.71
N ASN A 113 1.21 3.70 -8.47
CA ASN A 113 0.87 5.10 -8.24
C ASN A 113 0.47 5.34 -6.79
N PHE A 114 1.44 5.71 -5.95
CA PHE A 114 1.21 6.14 -4.56
C PHE A 114 0.70 7.58 -4.44
N ASN A 115 0.09 8.13 -5.50
CA ASN A 115 -0.52 9.44 -5.35
C ASN A 115 -1.80 9.35 -4.50
N LYS A 116 -2.04 10.37 -3.71
CA LYS A 116 -3.17 10.45 -2.78
C LYS A 116 -4.52 10.15 -3.46
N LYS A 117 -4.71 10.63 -4.69
CA LYS A 117 -5.96 10.49 -5.44
C LYS A 117 -6.24 9.03 -5.82
N SER A 118 -5.22 8.31 -6.29
CA SER A 118 -5.33 6.88 -6.65
C SER A 118 -5.55 6.00 -5.42
N LEU A 119 -4.84 6.28 -4.32
CA LEU A 119 -5.00 5.53 -3.07
C LEU A 119 -6.41 5.70 -2.49
N TYR A 120 -6.95 6.92 -2.49
CA TYR A 120 -8.31 7.18 -2.01
C TYR A 120 -9.38 6.50 -2.88
N LEU A 121 -9.14 6.42 -4.20
CA LEU A 121 -10.02 5.68 -5.10
C LEU A 121 -10.01 4.19 -4.76
N LEU A 122 -8.83 3.59 -4.60
CA LEU A 122 -8.69 2.18 -4.22
C LEU A 122 -9.39 1.87 -2.88
N ILE A 123 -9.15 2.69 -1.85
CA ILE A 123 -9.80 2.50 -0.54
C ILE A 123 -11.33 2.59 -0.68
N ARG A 124 -11.84 3.53 -1.48
CA ARG A 124 -13.27 3.66 -1.74
C ARG A 124 -13.84 2.43 -2.45
N GLU A 125 -13.12 1.89 -3.42
CA GLU A 125 -13.53 0.68 -4.14
C GLU A 125 -13.51 -0.56 -3.25
N MET A 126 -12.52 -0.69 -2.37
CA MET A 126 -12.42 -1.79 -1.42
C MET A 126 -13.50 -1.76 -0.35
N THR A 127 -13.81 -0.57 0.17
CA THR A 127 -14.67 -0.41 1.35
C THR A 127 -16.10 0.02 1.02
N GLY A 128 -16.32 0.66 -0.13
CA GLY A 128 -17.61 1.24 -0.51
C GLY A 128 -17.97 2.51 0.28
N HIS A 129 -17.05 3.07 1.08
CA HIS A 129 -17.32 4.22 1.93
C HIS A 129 -16.98 5.56 1.27
N PRO A 130 -17.73 6.63 1.58
CA PRO A 130 -17.48 7.98 1.06
C PRO A 130 -16.12 8.53 1.51
N THR A 131 -15.53 9.37 0.66
CA THR A 131 -14.19 9.95 0.84
C THR A 131 -13.99 10.69 2.17
N HIS A 132 -15.04 11.34 2.70
CA HIS A 132 -14.90 12.08 3.95
C HIS A 132 -14.63 11.18 5.18
N TYR A 133 -15.18 9.95 5.20
CA TYR A 133 -14.83 8.97 6.25
C TYR A 133 -13.40 8.43 6.04
N ILE A 134 -13.01 8.17 4.79
CA ILE A 134 -11.65 7.75 4.45
C ILE A 134 -10.64 8.80 4.92
N THR A 135 -10.88 10.08 4.63
CA THR A 135 -10.01 11.18 5.05
C THR A 135 -9.86 11.24 6.58
N LYS A 136 -10.96 11.06 7.31
CA LYS A 136 -10.93 11.08 8.78
C LYS A 136 -10.07 9.96 9.35
N VAL A 137 -10.25 8.74 8.85
CA VAL A 137 -9.49 7.56 9.30
C VAL A 137 -8.02 7.70 8.91
N VAL A 138 -7.72 8.04 7.66
CA VAL A 138 -6.34 8.23 7.16
C VAL A 138 -5.60 9.30 7.96
N ASN A 139 -6.25 10.43 8.29
CA ASN A 139 -5.60 11.48 9.10
C ASN A 139 -5.27 10.98 10.51
N LYS A 140 -6.18 10.21 11.13
CA LYS A 140 -5.92 9.62 12.45
C LYS A 140 -4.78 8.60 12.42
N MET A 141 -4.74 7.75 11.38
CA MET A 141 -3.63 6.80 11.19
C MET A 141 -2.30 7.52 10.94
N LYS A 142 -2.32 8.55 10.09
CA LYS A 142 -1.12 9.35 9.78
C LYS A 142 -0.53 10.00 11.04
N GLN A 143 -1.38 10.56 11.90
CA GLN A 143 -0.92 11.15 13.16
C GLN A 143 -0.19 10.11 14.02
N ARG A 144 -0.80 8.94 14.21
CA ARG A 144 -0.15 7.87 14.98
C ARG A 144 1.10 7.32 14.30
N GLN A 145 1.11 7.22 12.99
CA GLN A 145 2.29 6.78 12.23
C GLN A 145 3.48 7.73 12.43
N MET A 146 3.25 9.03 12.52
CA MET A 146 4.33 9.99 12.80
C MET A 146 4.91 9.79 14.22
N GLU A 147 4.07 9.50 15.21
CA GLU A 147 4.52 9.16 16.55
C GLU A 147 5.35 7.87 16.56
N LEU A 148 4.84 6.81 15.90
CA LEU A 148 5.56 5.53 15.76
C LEU A 148 6.89 5.68 15.02
N TYR A 149 6.95 6.54 14.02
CA TYR A 149 8.21 6.81 13.32
C TYR A 149 9.22 7.52 14.24
N THR A 150 8.76 8.46 15.05
CA THR A 150 9.63 9.15 16.04
C THR A 150 10.11 8.18 17.11
N GLU A 151 9.28 7.24 17.56
CA GLU A 151 9.66 6.17 18.49
C GLU A 151 10.72 5.26 17.85
N PHE A 152 10.51 4.84 16.63
CA PHE A 152 11.42 3.99 15.86
C PHE A 152 12.79 4.67 15.61
N ASP A 153 12.77 5.93 15.19
CA ASP A 153 13.98 6.71 14.94
C ASP A 153 14.85 6.88 16.21
N ARG A 154 14.20 6.99 17.37
CA ARG A 154 14.89 7.14 18.65
C ARG A 154 15.37 5.81 19.25
N ASP A 155 14.53 4.78 19.23
CA ASP A 155 14.72 3.54 20.00
C ASP A 155 15.15 2.36 19.10
N GLY A 156 15.12 2.53 17.77
CA GLY A 156 15.40 1.47 16.77
C GLY A 156 14.30 0.42 16.63
N ASP A 157 13.21 0.52 17.39
CA ASP A 157 12.07 -0.40 17.35
C ASP A 157 10.78 0.29 17.83
N ILE A 158 9.63 -0.33 17.49
CA ILE A 158 8.31 0.11 17.95
C ILE A 158 7.87 -0.81 19.09
N LYS A 159 7.43 -0.23 20.21
CA LYS A 159 6.85 -0.99 21.31
C LYS A 159 5.46 -1.51 20.90
N ILE A 160 5.37 -2.82 20.71
CA ILE A 160 4.18 -3.52 20.23
C ILE A 160 3.39 -4.13 21.39
#